data_251f2714759cd855e34c6ac697abe04f
#
_entry.id   251f2714759cd855e34c6ac697abe04f
#
_cell.length_a   1.000
_cell.length_b   1.000
_cell.length_c   1.000
_cell.angle_alpha   90.00
_cell.angle_beta   90.00
_cell.angle_gamma   90.00
#
_symmetry.space_group_name_H-M   'P 1'
#
loop_
_entity.id
_entity.type
_entity.pdbx_description
1 polymer ?
#
loop_
_entity_poly.entity_id
_entity_poly.type
_entity_poly.pdbx_seq_one_letter_code
_entity_poly.pdbx_strand_id
1 'polypeptide(L)'
;MGEAGSGDPLALDVEAMVERLTAELRAAVRELGRRGAVVAVSGGVDSGVCAALAVRALGPQRVLLLRLPERDIGGAASDLGLELAQALGAPTEEESITAALEGLGCYRRRDAAIRMVFPDYEPSWRHKLVRSPPSGGIIVFSLVVERPDGTTEERVLPSAAYRALIAATNMKQRVRKLIEYTWADQLGYAVIGTPNLLEFDQGFFVKGGDGLADVKPIAHLYKTQVYALAQALGLPDAIASRAPTTETFSLPQTQEEFYFGHPYERMDLLVWGRDGGVPADALAPQVGLSPDAVEAAYWEIDRRRVATRYLHAPAVMLDAPLDSAESEPGRRAGPVGSGCAHTALRAAHVHPHRHPPDQRALSSPDQPPVRRAPSSPDQPSVSPPRCPPAA
;
A
#
# COMPACT_ATOMS: atom_id res chain seq x y z
N MET A 1 -30.30 -22.48 -20.59
CA MET A 1 -29.62 -21.51 -21.46
C MET A 1 -30.33 -20.18 -21.19
N GLY A 2 -29.82 -19.40 -20.22
CA GLY A 2 -30.32 -18.06 -19.95
C GLY A 2 -29.51 -17.11 -20.83
N GLU A 3 -30.21 -16.18 -21.47
CA GLU A 3 -29.63 -15.12 -22.27
C GLU A 3 -28.52 -14.40 -21.46
N ALA A 4 -27.30 -14.41 -22.00
CA ALA A 4 -26.22 -13.59 -21.50
C ALA A 4 -26.66 -12.13 -21.67
N GLY A 5 -27.00 -11.49 -20.56
CA GLY A 5 -27.34 -10.08 -20.53
C GLY A 5 -26.18 -9.28 -21.10
N SER A 6 -26.49 -8.39 -22.06
CA SER A 6 -25.55 -7.49 -22.72
C SER A 6 -25.04 -6.35 -21.82
N GLY A 7 -24.91 -6.59 -20.52
CA GLY A 7 -24.44 -5.61 -19.53
C GLY A 7 -22.97 -5.83 -19.17
N ASP A 8 -22.31 -4.77 -18.74
CA ASP A 8 -20.96 -4.81 -18.18
C ASP A 8 -20.93 -5.78 -16.98
N PRO A 9 -20.12 -6.86 -17.01
CA PRO A 9 -20.05 -7.84 -15.91
C PRO A 9 -19.50 -7.25 -14.61
N LEU A 10 -18.84 -6.10 -14.66
CA LEU A 10 -18.28 -5.37 -13.51
C LEU A 10 -19.17 -4.21 -13.07
N ALA A 11 -20.38 -4.08 -13.68
CA ALA A 11 -21.33 -3.03 -13.33
C ALA A 11 -21.63 -3.02 -11.82
N LEU A 12 -21.67 -1.83 -11.24
CA LEU A 12 -21.84 -1.61 -9.81
C LEU A 12 -22.88 -0.53 -9.57
N ASP A 13 -23.80 -0.76 -8.63
CA ASP A 13 -24.55 0.33 -8.02
C ASP A 13 -23.63 1.11 -7.10
N VAL A 14 -23.06 2.19 -7.63
CA VAL A 14 -22.01 2.95 -6.98
C VAL A 14 -22.51 3.65 -5.72
N GLU A 15 -23.72 4.19 -5.75
CA GLU A 15 -24.30 4.91 -4.60
C GLU A 15 -24.58 3.93 -3.45
N ALA A 16 -25.24 2.82 -3.73
CA ALA A 16 -25.47 1.77 -2.73
C ALA A 16 -24.15 1.20 -2.18
N MET A 17 -23.12 1.06 -3.01
CA MET A 17 -21.79 0.61 -2.57
C MET A 17 -21.12 1.62 -1.64
N VAL A 18 -21.12 2.90 -1.97
CA VAL A 18 -20.57 3.97 -1.10
C VAL A 18 -21.28 3.98 0.25
N GLU A 19 -22.60 3.88 0.28
CA GLU A 19 -23.37 3.84 1.52
C GLU A 19 -23.01 2.62 2.38
N ARG A 20 -22.96 1.43 1.75
CA ARG A 20 -22.58 0.19 2.42
C ARG A 20 -21.19 0.27 3.01
N LEU A 21 -20.19 0.64 2.21
CA LEU A 21 -18.80 0.74 2.68
C LEU A 21 -18.63 1.77 3.80
N THR A 22 -19.34 2.90 3.71
CA THR A 22 -19.35 3.92 4.75
C THR A 22 -19.90 3.36 6.07
N ALA A 23 -20.99 2.60 6.02
CA ALA A 23 -21.59 1.99 7.20
C ALA A 23 -20.70 0.89 7.79
N GLU A 24 -20.17 -0.01 6.96
CA GLU A 24 -19.29 -1.10 7.35
C GLU A 24 -17.98 -0.59 7.96
N LEU A 25 -17.35 0.44 7.36
CA LEU A 25 -16.12 1.05 7.89
C LEU A 25 -16.37 1.66 9.27
N ARG A 26 -17.48 2.40 9.43
CA ARG A 26 -17.87 2.94 10.74
C ARG A 26 -18.07 1.85 11.79
N ALA A 27 -18.71 0.76 11.42
CA ALA A 27 -18.94 -0.38 12.28
C ALA A 27 -17.62 -1.06 12.68
N ALA A 28 -16.73 -1.33 11.71
CA ALA A 28 -15.43 -1.96 11.93
C ALA A 28 -14.54 -1.14 12.88
N VAL A 29 -14.41 0.18 12.65
CA VAL A 29 -13.63 1.06 13.53
C VAL A 29 -14.17 1.05 14.97
N ARG A 30 -15.50 1.01 15.12
CA ARG A 30 -16.14 0.93 16.45
C ARG A 30 -15.92 -0.43 17.11
N GLU A 31 -16.03 -1.53 16.38
CA GLU A 31 -15.82 -2.89 16.86
C GLU A 31 -14.38 -3.09 17.34
N LEU A 32 -13.41 -2.48 16.65
CA LEU A 32 -12.00 -2.43 17.04
C LEU A 32 -11.74 -1.56 18.28
N GLY A 33 -12.76 -0.90 18.84
CA GLY A 33 -12.62 0.02 19.96
C GLY A 33 -11.82 1.29 19.63
N ARG A 34 -11.71 1.66 18.34
CA ARG A 34 -10.96 2.83 17.88
C ARG A 34 -11.87 4.07 17.73
N ARG A 35 -11.28 5.28 17.86
CA ARG A 35 -12.02 6.53 17.88
C ARG A 35 -12.04 7.24 16.52
N GLY A 36 -11.17 6.85 15.61
CA GLY A 36 -10.96 7.47 14.31
C GLY A 36 -10.11 6.59 13.41
N ALA A 37 -9.60 7.16 12.32
CA ALA A 37 -8.81 6.46 11.33
C ALA A 37 -7.56 7.25 10.91
N VAL A 38 -6.47 6.54 10.63
CA VAL A 38 -5.27 7.04 9.94
C VAL A 38 -5.27 6.46 8.54
N VAL A 39 -5.08 7.30 7.54
CA VAL A 39 -5.00 6.91 6.12
C VAL A 39 -3.73 7.51 5.52
N ALA A 40 -2.79 6.68 5.07
CA ALA A 40 -1.66 7.15 4.28
C ALA A 40 -2.15 7.49 2.86
N VAL A 41 -1.88 8.72 2.41
CA VAL A 41 -2.30 9.22 1.10
C VAL A 41 -1.11 9.46 0.20
N SER A 42 -1.09 8.76 -0.94
CA SER A 42 -0.02 8.84 -1.94
C SER A 42 -0.37 9.77 -3.11
N GLY A 43 -1.56 10.37 -3.10
CA GLY A 43 -2.11 11.08 -4.27
C GLY A 43 -2.65 10.14 -5.34
N GLY A 44 -2.73 8.83 -5.08
CA GLY A 44 -3.37 7.84 -5.95
C GLY A 44 -4.84 7.65 -5.63
N VAL A 45 -5.62 7.16 -6.60
CA VAL A 45 -7.08 7.00 -6.50
C VAL A 45 -7.50 6.08 -5.36
N ASP A 46 -6.79 4.96 -5.12
CA ASP A 46 -7.15 3.99 -4.07
C ASP A 46 -7.09 4.62 -2.68
N SER A 47 -5.98 5.29 -2.37
CA SER A 47 -5.83 6.02 -1.10
C SER A 47 -6.83 7.17 -0.97
N GLY A 48 -7.14 7.84 -2.09
CA GLY A 48 -8.16 8.90 -2.15
C GLY A 48 -9.56 8.39 -1.80
N VAL A 49 -9.99 7.29 -2.41
CA VAL A 49 -11.29 6.64 -2.12
C VAL A 49 -11.35 6.18 -0.67
N CYS A 50 -10.30 5.54 -0.15
CA CYS A 50 -10.24 5.12 1.25
C CYS A 50 -10.34 6.31 2.22
N ALA A 51 -9.66 7.42 1.92
CA ALA A 51 -9.72 8.65 2.71
C ALA A 51 -11.14 9.25 2.70
N ALA A 52 -11.76 9.36 1.53
CA ALA A 52 -13.12 9.90 1.40
C ALA A 52 -14.15 9.02 2.13
N LEU A 53 -14.06 7.69 2.00
CA LEU A 53 -14.91 6.76 2.73
C LEU A 53 -14.72 6.90 4.24
N ALA A 54 -13.48 7.04 4.72
CA ALA A 54 -13.18 7.24 6.13
C ALA A 54 -13.77 8.55 6.67
N VAL A 55 -13.62 9.65 5.92
CA VAL A 55 -14.21 10.96 6.28
C VAL A 55 -15.74 10.90 6.30
N ARG A 56 -16.36 10.25 5.29
CA ARG A 56 -17.81 10.06 5.26
C ARG A 56 -18.33 9.17 6.41
N ALA A 57 -17.53 8.17 6.78
CA ALA A 57 -17.89 7.25 7.87
C ALA A 57 -17.76 7.85 9.26
N LEU A 58 -16.70 8.62 9.52
CA LEU A 58 -16.28 9.01 10.87
C LEU A 58 -16.40 10.52 11.12
N GLY A 59 -16.52 11.33 10.08
CA GLY A 59 -16.39 12.78 10.11
C GLY A 59 -14.93 13.24 10.00
N PRO A 60 -14.66 14.40 9.36
CA PRO A 60 -13.32 14.84 9.02
C PRO A 60 -12.40 14.96 10.25
N GLN A 61 -12.89 15.40 11.38
CA GLN A 61 -12.09 15.62 12.60
C GLN A 61 -11.61 14.31 13.27
N ARG A 62 -12.06 13.16 12.80
CA ARG A 62 -11.64 11.84 13.30
C ARG A 62 -10.89 11.02 12.26
N VAL A 63 -10.37 11.68 11.22
CA VAL A 63 -9.53 11.06 10.20
C VAL A 63 -8.25 11.89 10.07
N LEU A 64 -7.10 11.24 10.22
CA LEU A 64 -5.79 11.83 9.93
C LEU A 64 -5.28 11.32 8.60
N LEU A 65 -5.00 12.22 7.68
CA LEU A 65 -4.37 11.90 6.40
C LEU A 65 -2.85 12.09 6.52
N LEU A 66 -2.09 11.01 6.31
CA LEU A 66 -0.62 11.05 6.39
C LEU A 66 0.00 11.10 5.01
N ARG A 67 0.89 12.07 4.80
CA ARG A 67 1.77 12.17 3.64
C ARG A 67 3.17 11.76 4.06
N LEU A 68 3.69 10.68 3.46
CA LEU A 68 4.96 10.05 3.86
C LEU A 68 5.96 10.04 2.69
N PRO A 69 6.42 11.24 2.25
CA PRO A 69 7.35 11.37 1.14
C PRO A 69 8.73 10.79 1.47
N GLU A 70 9.42 10.36 0.42
CA GLU A 70 10.82 9.96 0.50
C GLU A 70 11.60 10.44 -0.74
N ARG A 71 12.91 10.44 -0.69
CA ARG A 71 13.80 11.12 -1.64
C ARG A 71 13.68 10.67 -3.11
N ASP A 72 13.34 9.39 -3.37
CA ASP A 72 13.24 8.86 -4.74
C ASP A 72 11.88 9.20 -5.40
N ILE A 73 10.90 9.66 -4.61
CA ILE A 73 9.56 9.99 -5.08
C ILE A 73 9.42 11.50 -5.12
N GLY A 74 9.05 12.04 -6.28
CA GLY A 74 8.90 13.48 -6.48
C GLY A 74 7.80 14.10 -5.63
N GLY A 75 7.88 15.43 -5.40
CA GLY A 75 6.94 16.21 -4.59
C GLY A 75 5.49 16.19 -5.08
N ALA A 76 5.24 15.94 -6.37
CA ALA A 76 3.90 15.95 -6.96
C ALA A 76 2.89 15.02 -6.26
N ALA A 77 3.34 13.88 -5.75
CA ALA A 77 2.47 12.95 -4.99
C ALA A 77 2.06 13.56 -3.63
N SER A 78 2.96 14.27 -2.97
CA SER A 78 2.68 14.97 -1.71
C SER A 78 1.71 16.13 -1.93
N ASP A 79 1.83 16.86 -3.04
CA ASP A 79 0.95 17.98 -3.39
C ASP A 79 -0.49 17.50 -3.62
N LEU A 80 -0.68 16.39 -4.36
CA LEU A 80 -1.98 15.76 -4.53
C LEU A 80 -2.59 15.26 -3.22
N GLY A 81 -1.76 14.72 -2.32
CA GLY A 81 -2.22 14.35 -0.97
C GLY A 81 -2.70 15.55 -0.15
N LEU A 82 -2.07 16.71 -0.32
CA LEU A 82 -2.51 17.96 0.32
C LEU A 82 -3.82 18.47 -0.29
N GLU A 83 -3.94 18.45 -1.61
CA GLU A 83 -5.17 18.81 -2.34
C GLU A 83 -6.35 17.94 -1.86
N LEU A 84 -6.14 16.63 -1.75
CA LEU A 84 -7.14 15.70 -1.21
C LEU A 84 -7.57 16.07 0.20
N ALA A 85 -6.60 16.37 1.08
CA ALA A 85 -6.90 16.73 2.47
C ALA A 85 -7.73 18.00 2.57
N GLN A 86 -7.43 18.99 1.73
CA GLN A 86 -8.20 20.24 1.64
C GLN A 86 -9.63 19.98 1.13
N ALA A 87 -9.77 19.19 0.08
CA ALA A 87 -11.07 18.83 -0.48
C ALA A 87 -11.94 18.06 0.52
N LEU A 88 -11.36 17.21 1.34
CA LEU A 88 -12.07 16.43 2.37
C LEU A 88 -12.23 17.17 3.69
N GLY A 89 -11.60 18.33 3.90
CA GLY A 89 -11.60 19.07 5.14
C GLY A 89 -11.03 18.29 6.35
N ALA A 90 -10.14 17.33 6.09
CA ALA A 90 -9.56 16.47 7.10
C ALA A 90 -8.17 16.96 7.55
N PRO A 91 -7.80 16.82 8.83
CA PRO A 91 -6.44 17.03 9.30
C PRO A 91 -5.42 16.24 8.50
N THR A 92 -4.27 16.86 8.20
CA THR A 92 -3.19 16.22 7.49
C THR A 92 -1.85 16.54 8.13
N GLU A 93 -0.96 15.51 8.12
CA GLU A 93 0.44 15.65 8.55
C GLU A 93 1.35 15.18 7.43
N GLU A 94 2.52 15.79 7.33
CA GLU A 94 3.59 15.33 6.44
C GLU A 94 4.81 14.95 7.26
N GLU A 95 5.27 13.71 7.08
CA GLU A 95 6.46 13.20 7.73
C GLU A 95 7.37 12.53 6.71
N SER A 96 8.52 13.16 6.39
CA SER A 96 9.50 12.56 5.48
C SER A 96 10.17 11.35 6.12
N ILE A 97 10.07 10.22 5.44
CA ILE A 97 10.71 8.97 5.89
C ILE A 97 12.15 8.81 5.37
N THR A 98 12.70 9.81 4.68
CA THR A 98 14.05 9.76 4.06
C THR A 98 15.13 9.46 5.09
N ALA A 99 15.19 10.22 6.19
CA ALA A 99 16.21 10.04 7.23
C ALA A 99 16.14 8.66 7.88
N ALA A 100 14.94 8.14 8.13
CA ALA A 100 14.73 6.78 8.64
C ALA A 100 15.25 5.72 7.66
N LEU A 101 14.95 5.85 6.37
CA LEU A 101 15.42 4.94 5.33
C LEU A 101 16.93 5.00 5.15
N GLU A 102 17.55 6.18 5.26
CA GLU A 102 19.01 6.35 5.25
C GLU A 102 19.67 5.65 6.44
N GLY A 103 19.16 5.91 7.65
CA GLY A 103 19.66 5.28 8.88
C GLY A 103 19.58 3.76 8.87
N LEU A 104 18.51 3.20 8.30
CA LEU A 104 18.34 1.76 8.10
C LEU A 104 19.19 1.20 6.95
N GLY A 105 19.82 2.06 6.14
CA GLY A 105 20.65 1.68 4.99
C GLY A 105 19.83 1.17 3.80
N CYS A 106 18.58 1.60 3.64
CA CYS A 106 17.72 1.24 2.52
C CYS A 106 18.37 1.57 1.18
N TYR A 107 18.76 2.81 0.99
CA TYR A 107 19.35 3.28 -0.27
C TYR A 107 20.71 2.63 -0.55
N ARG A 108 21.55 2.46 0.46
CA ARG A 108 22.83 1.76 0.32
C ARG A 108 22.66 0.30 -0.12
N ARG A 109 21.65 -0.40 0.43
CA ARG A 109 21.31 -1.79 0.05
C ARG A 109 20.78 -1.86 -1.37
N ARG A 110 19.91 -0.92 -1.76
CA ARG A 110 19.41 -0.76 -3.12
C ARG A 110 20.55 -0.57 -4.11
N ASP A 111 21.42 0.41 -3.84
CA ASP A 111 22.54 0.72 -4.73
C ASP A 111 23.52 -0.46 -4.85
N ALA A 112 23.77 -1.18 -3.77
CA ALA A 112 24.57 -2.41 -3.81
C ALA A 112 23.93 -3.51 -4.68
N ALA A 113 22.61 -3.66 -4.61
CA ALA A 113 21.89 -4.62 -5.45
C ALA A 113 21.95 -4.23 -6.94
N ILE A 114 21.82 -2.94 -7.26
CA ILE A 114 21.96 -2.44 -8.63
C ILE A 114 23.37 -2.66 -9.16
N ARG A 115 24.41 -2.44 -8.36
CA ARG A 115 25.82 -2.67 -8.74
C ARG A 115 26.15 -4.12 -9.02
N MET A 116 25.35 -5.07 -8.57
CA MET A 116 25.48 -6.48 -9.01
C MET A 116 25.24 -6.66 -10.52
N VAL A 117 24.55 -5.71 -11.16
CA VAL A 117 24.20 -5.72 -12.59
C VAL A 117 24.93 -4.63 -13.36
N PHE A 118 25.01 -3.46 -12.76
CA PHE A 118 25.70 -2.26 -13.26
C PHE A 118 26.79 -1.86 -12.29
N PRO A 119 28.04 -2.39 -12.38
CA PRO A 119 29.10 -2.14 -11.41
C PRO A 119 29.47 -0.67 -11.25
N ASP A 120 29.26 0.13 -12.28
CA ASP A 120 29.50 1.57 -12.37
C ASP A 120 28.32 2.43 -11.90
N TYR A 121 27.23 1.81 -11.39
CA TYR A 121 26.04 2.55 -10.91
C TYR A 121 26.37 3.56 -9.81
N GLU A 122 25.88 4.78 -9.99
CA GLU A 122 25.99 5.88 -9.03
C GLU A 122 24.62 6.31 -8.48
N PRO A 123 24.53 6.85 -7.26
CA PRO A 123 23.28 7.28 -6.64
C PRO A 123 22.52 8.40 -7.41
N SER A 124 23.21 9.10 -8.30
CA SER A 124 22.65 10.11 -9.20
C SER A 124 21.85 9.54 -10.36
N TRP A 125 22.00 8.25 -10.64
CA TRP A 125 21.26 7.58 -11.71
C TRP A 125 19.85 7.24 -11.26
N ARG A 126 18.91 7.28 -12.21
CA ARG A 126 17.55 6.81 -11.98
C ARG A 126 17.41 5.34 -12.40
N HIS A 127 16.42 4.65 -11.86
CA HIS A 127 16.22 3.22 -12.15
C HIS A 127 14.77 2.80 -11.99
N LYS A 128 14.41 1.71 -12.69
CA LYS A 128 13.16 0.98 -12.52
C LYS A 128 13.33 -0.50 -12.83
N LEU A 129 12.38 -1.33 -12.39
CA LEU A 129 12.25 -2.72 -12.80
C LEU A 129 11.22 -2.86 -13.90
N VAL A 130 11.54 -3.61 -14.94
CA VAL A 130 10.62 -3.93 -16.02
C VAL A 130 10.39 -5.42 -16.05
N ARG A 131 9.15 -5.80 -16.23
CA ARG A 131 8.74 -7.17 -16.40
C ARG A 131 8.74 -7.52 -17.88
N SER A 132 9.43 -8.60 -18.26
CA SER A 132 9.32 -9.13 -19.63
C SER A 132 8.00 -9.90 -19.81
N PRO A 133 7.44 -9.89 -21.03
CA PRO A 133 6.32 -10.78 -21.34
C PRO A 133 6.68 -12.24 -21.00
N PRO A 134 5.72 -13.05 -20.52
CA PRO A 134 5.99 -14.46 -20.22
C PRO A 134 6.48 -15.20 -21.46
N SER A 135 7.64 -15.84 -21.36
CA SER A 135 8.16 -16.73 -22.38
C SER A 135 8.33 -18.12 -21.78
N GLY A 136 7.63 -19.12 -22.33
CA GLY A 136 7.64 -20.49 -21.77
C GLY A 136 7.15 -20.56 -20.31
N GLY A 137 6.28 -19.64 -19.89
CA GLY A 137 5.77 -19.59 -18.52
C GLY A 137 6.72 -19.00 -17.47
N ILE A 138 7.85 -18.43 -17.89
CA ILE A 138 8.82 -17.78 -17.00
C ILE A 138 8.71 -16.26 -17.17
N ILE A 139 8.52 -15.57 -16.05
CA ILE A 139 8.60 -14.11 -15.99
C ILE A 139 10.04 -13.75 -15.61
N VAL A 140 10.67 -12.95 -16.44
CA VAL A 140 12.00 -12.40 -16.21
C VAL A 140 11.86 -10.91 -15.91
N PHE A 141 12.59 -10.43 -14.91
CA PHE A 141 12.70 -9.01 -14.62
C PHE A 141 14.00 -8.45 -15.18
N SER A 142 13.92 -7.28 -15.77
CA SER A 142 15.06 -6.47 -16.18
C SER A 142 15.18 -5.24 -15.27
N LEU A 143 16.39 -4.79 -15.06
CA LEU A 143 16.71 -3.52 -14.42
C LEU A 143 17.04 -2.50 -15.53
N VAL A 144 16.29 -1.43 -15.57
CA VAL A 144 16.55 -0.26 -16.42
C VAL A 144 17.19 0.80 -15.55
N VAL A 145 18.30 1.35 -16.01
CA VAL A 145 18.97 2.51 -15.43
C VAL A 145 19.02 3.65 -16.42
N GLU A 146 18.95 4.87 -15.92
CA GLU A 146 19.14 6.09 -16.69
C GLU A 146 20.25 6.91 -16.05
N ARG A 147 21.27 7.23 -16.84
CA ARG A 147 22.39 8.08 -16.44
C ARG A 147 21.99 9.57 -16.44
N PRO A 148 22.75 10.45 -15.76
CA PRO A 148 22.45 11.89 -15.75
C PRO A 148 22.44 12.57 -17.14
N ASP A 149 23.08 11.98 -18.13
CA ASP A 149 23.08 12.44 -19.53
C ASP A 149 21.83 12.00 -20.32
N GLY A 150 20.91 11.28 -19.68
CA GLY A 150 19.70 10.74 -20.29
C GLY A 150 19.89 9.38 -20.99
N THR A 151 21.11 8.84 -21.02
CA THR A 151 21.36 7.50 -21.59
C THR A 151 20.70 6.42 -20.73
N THR A 152 19.90 5.56 -21.37
CA THR A 152 19.24 4.44 -20.73
C THR A 152 19.89 3.11 -21.12
N GLU A 153 19.97 2.18 -20.19
CA GLU A 153 20.45 0.82 -20.40
C GLU A 153 19.59 -0.17 -19.64
N GLU A 154 19.27 -1.31 -20.28
CA GLU A 154 18.48 -2.38 -19.70
C GLU A 154 19.31 -3.67 -19.64
N ARG A 155 19.25 -4.37 -18.51
CA ARG A 155 19.87 -5.69 -18.32
C ARG A 155 18.94 -6.63 -17.55
N VAL A 156 18.94 -7.89 -17.94
CA VAL A 156 18.25 -8.96 -17.19
C VAL A 156 18.77 -9.01 -15.77
N LEU A 157 17.86 -9.10 -14.82
CA LEU A 157 18.15 -9.07 -13.39
C LEU A 157 18.36 -10.49 -12.84
N PRO A 158 19.58 -10.87 -12.43
CA PRO A 158 19.82 -12.16 -11.78
C PRO A 158 19.00 -12.31 -10.50
N SER A 159 18.55 -13.51 -10.18
CA SER A 159 17.68 -13.77 -9.03
C SER A 159 18.24 -13.24 -7.69
N ALA A 160 19.57 -13.27 -7.50
CA ALA A 160 20.19 -12.73 -6.29
C ALA A 160 20.06 -11.21 -6.21
N ALA A 161 20.33 -10.49 -7.31
CA ALA A 161 20.18 -9.05 -7.41
C ALA A 161 18.71 -8.65 -7.26
N TYR A 162 17.78 -9.37 -7.90
CA TYR A 162 16.33 -9.16 -7.75
C TYR A 162 15.91 -9.24 -6.27
N ARG A 163 16.24 -10.32 -5.57
CA ARG A 163 15.89 -10.48 -4.15
C ARG A 163 16.50 -9.38 -3.27
N ALA A 164 17.74 -8.99 -3.53
CA ALA A 164 18.40 -7.93 -2.78
C ALA A 164 17.72 -6.56 -3.02
N LEU A 165 17.38 -6.26 -4.27
CA LEU A 165 16.70 -5.01 -4.64
C LEU A 165 15.30 -4.95 -4.05
N ILE A 166 14.49 -6.00 -4.20
CA ILE A 166 13.14 -6.08 -3.62
C ILE A 166 13.19 -5.99 -2.08
N ALA A 167 14.15 -6.64 -1.43
CA ALA A 167 14.32 -6.54 0.02
C ALA A 167 14.60 -5.10 0.48
N ALA A 168 15.43 -4.36 -0.28
CA ALA A 168 15.71 -2.96 0.00
C ALA A 168 14.48 -2.06 -0.24
N THR A 169 13.78 -2.22 -1.36
CA THR A 169 12.61 -1.40 -1.68
C THR A 169 11.43 -1.67 -0.75
N ASN A 170 11.24 -2.91 -0.31
CA ASN A 170 10.21 -3.26 0.66
C ASN A 170 10.40 -2.57 2.04
N MET A 171 11.59 -2.09 2.35
CA MET A 171 11.81 -1.27 3.56
C MET A 171 11.01 0.02 3.52
N LYS A 172 10.81 0.62 2.35
CA LYS A 172 10.05 1.86 2.18
C LYS A 172 8.61 1.68 2.69
N GLN A 173 7.93 0.62 2.26
CA GLN A 173 6.55 0.33 2.67
C GLN A 173 6.44 -0.03 4.16
N ARG A 174 7.45 -0.74 4.71
CA ARG A 174 7.46 -1.06 6.13
C ARG A 174 7.71 0.16 7.02
N VAL A 175 8.56 1.10 6.60
CA VAL A 175 8.77 2.36 7.34
C VAL A 175 7.53 3.23 7.28
N ARG A 176 6.84 3.34 6.13
CA ARG A 176 5.54 4.03 6.06
C ARG A 176 4.55 3.43 7.05
N LYS A 177 4.42 2.12 7.07
CA LYS A 177 3.50 1.44 7.97
C LYS A 177 3.86 1.63 9.46
N LEU A 178 5.15 1.67 9.78
CA LEU A 178 5.61 2.00 11.13
C LEU A 178 5.09 3.38 11.57
N ILE A 179 5.22 4.40 10.72
CA ILE A 179 4.74 5.75 11.02
C ILE A 179 3.21 5.80 11.12
N GLU A 180 2.50 5.11 10.22
CA GLU A 180 1.03 5.04 10.29
C GLU A 180 0.55 4.49 11.63
N TYR A 181 1.14 3.38 12.11
CA TYR A 181 0.79 2.81 13.42
C TYR A 181 1.25 3.68 14.59
N THR A 182 2.37 4.42 14.46
CA THR A 182 2.79 5.37 15.49
C THR A 182 1.73 6.45 15.71
N TRP A 183 1.20 7.03 14.64
CA TRP A 183 0.10 7.99 14.73
C TRP A 183 -1.21 7.36 15.22
N ALA A 184 -1.50 6.14 14.75
CA ALA A 184 -2.69 5.41 15.17
C ALA A 184 -2.69 5.11 16.67
N ASP A 185 -1.56 4.71 17.22
CA ASP A 185 -1.40 4.46 18.67
C ASP A 185 -1.54 5.75 19.47
N GLN A 186 -0.89 6.83 19.05
CA GLN A 186 -0.98 8.13 19.71
C GLN A 186 -2.43 8.67 19.76
N LEU A 187 -3.18 8.49 18.68
CA LEU A 187 -4.53 9.00 18.56
C LEU A 187 -5.62 8.02 19.03
N GLY A 188 -5.30 6.75 19.22
CA GLY A 188 -6.27 5.66 19.44
C GLY A 188 -7.15 5.43 18.22
N TYR A 189 -6.55 5.49 17.03
CA TYR A 189 -7.20 5.35 15.71
C TYR A 189 -6.90 3.98 15.10
N ALA A 190 -7.69 3.60 14.09
CA ALA A 190 -7.44 2.43 13.26
C ALA A 190 -6.65 2.82 12.01
N VAL A 191 -5.76 1.94 11.53
CA VAL A 191 -5.05 2.12 10.25
C VAL A 191 -5.90 1.57 9.11
N ILE A 192 -6.16 2.40 8.11
CA ILE A 192 -6.90 2.01 6.91
C ILE A 192 -5.90 1.59 5.82
N GLY A 193 -6.03 0.37 5.35
CA GLY A 193 -5.29 -0.13 4.20
C GLY A 193 -6.00 0.17 2.89
N THR A 194 -5.23 0.41 1.86
CA THR A 194 -5.72 0.95 0.59
C THR A 194 -5.63 -0.01 -0.62
N PRO A 195 -5.23 -1.31 -0.47
CA PRO A 195 -5.18 -2.18 -1.63
C PRO A 195 -6.59 -2.43 -2.20
N ASN A 196 -6.70 -2.39 -3.53
CA ASN A 196 -7.86 -2.86 -4.28
C ASN A 196 -7.81 -4.39 -4.46
N LEU A 197 -8.84 -4.96 -5.12
CA LEU A 197 -8.94 -6.40 -5.32
C LEU A 197 -7.72 -6.98 -6.04
N LEU A 198 -7.28 -6.38 -7.15
CA LEU A 198 -6.16 -6.90 -7.92
C LEU A 198 -4.86 -6.88 -7.12
N GLU A 199 -4.58 -5.80 -6.42
CA GLU A 199 -3.39 -5.69 -5.58
C GLU A 199 -3.42 -6.73 -4.46
N PHE A 200 -4.56 -6.87 -3.80
CA PHE A 200 -4.72 -7.81 -2.70
C PHE A 200 -4.69 -9.26 -3.20
N ASP A 201 -5.51 -9.62 -4.18
CA ASP A 201 -5.63 -10.99 -4.71
C ASP A 201 -4.32 -11.50 -5.33
N GLN A 202 -3.65 -10.64 -6.12
CA GLN A 202 -2.42 -11.02 -6.81
C GLN A 202 -1.15 -10.85 -5.97
N GLY A 203 -1.28 -10.38 -4.70
CA GLY A 203 -0.16 -10.20 -3.79
C GLY A 203 0.77 -9.05 -4.17
N PHE A 204 0.23 -7.99 -4.76
CA PHE A 204 0.97 -6.77 -5.07
C PHE A 204 0.99 -5.84 -3.85
N PHE A 205 1.57 -6.32 -2.79
CA PHE A 205 1.80 -5.59 -1.54
C PHE A 205 2.98 -6.17 -0.75
N VAL A 206 3.46 -5.44 0.23
CA VAL A 206 4.55 -5.85 1.11
C VAL A 206 3.98 -6.36 2.44
N LYS A 207 4.27 -7.61 2.80
CA LYS A 207 3.90 -8.17 4.11
C LYS A 207 4.54 -7.37 5.24
N GLY A 208 3.72 -6.88 6.18
CA GLY A 208 4.17 -5.97 7.24
C GLY A 208 4.48 -4.54 6.77
N GLY A 209 4.13 -4.21 5.51
CA GLY A 209 4.12 -2.87 4.96
C GLY A 209 2.69 -2.47 4.59
N ASP A 210 2.47 -2.04 3.35
CA ASP A 210 1.15 -1.67 2.83
C ASP A 210 0.11 -2.81 2.87
N GLY A 211 0.55 -4.08 2.93
CA GLY A 211 -0.33 -5.22 3.20
C GLY A 211 -0.89 -5.29 4.61
N LEU A 212 -0.33 -4.54 5.58
CA LEU A 212 -0.79 -4.50 6.96
C LEU A 212 -1.76 -3.33 7.18
N ALA A 213 -2.91 -3.62 7.77
CA ALA A 213 -3.91 -2.62 8.16
C ALA A 213 -4.93 -3.24 9.10
N ASP A 214 -5.69 -2.40 9.80
CA ASP A 214 -6.81 -2.83 10.65
C ASP A 214 -8.09 -3.01 9.82
N VAL A 215 -8.33 -2.15 8.81
CA VAL A 215 -9.49 -2.21 7.92
C VAL A 215 -9.04 -1.97 6.47
N LYS A 216 -9.52 -2.78 5.53
CA LYS A 216 -9.26 -2.66 4.08
C LYS A 216 -10.58 -2.50 3.33
N PRO A 217 -11.10 -1.29 3.17
CA PRO A 217 -12.47 -1.06 2.68
C PRO A 217 -12.68 -1.45 1.21
N ILE A 218 -11.65 -1.37 0.37
CA ILE A 218 -11.75 -1.59 -1.09
C ILE A 218 -11.07 -2.87 -1.59
N ALA A 219 -10.60 -3.75 -0.69
CA ALA A 219 -9.86 -4.96 -1.08
C ALA A 219 -10.71 -6.00 -1.86
N HIS A 220 -12.00 -5.78 -2.00
CA HIS A 220 -12.93 -6.60 -2.77
C HIS A 220 -13.43 -5.93 -4.06
N LEU A 221 -12.97 -4.70 -4.34
CA LEU A 221 -13.39 -3.92 -5.51
C LEU A 221 -12.36 -3.98 -6.63
N TYR A 222 -12.82 -4.19 -7.84
CA TYR A 222 -12.02 -4.06 -9.04
C TYR A 222 -11.55 -2.61 -9.22
N LYS A 223 -10.43 -2.42 -9.90
CA LYS A 223 -9.86 -1.08 -10.11
C LYS A 223 -10.83 -0.14 -10.84
N THR A 224 -11.53 -0.66 -11.84
CA THR A 224 -12.57 0.10 -12.57
C THR A 224 -13.69 0.55 -11.64
N GLN A 225 -14.10 -0.28 -10.69
CA GLN A 225 -15.08 0.08 -9.67
C GLN A 225 -14.55 1.15 -8.69
N VAL A 226 -13.27 1.08 -8.33
CA VAL A 226 -12.64 2.12 -7.49
C VAL A 226 -12.66 3.48 -8.20
N TYR A 227 -12.41 3.54 -9.51
CA TYR A 227 -12.55 4.78 -10.28
C TYR A 227 -13.99 5.31 -10.27
N ALA A 228 -14.98 4.44 -10.40
CA ALA A 228 -16.39 4.85 -10.31
C ALA A 228 -16.74 5.42 -8.92
N LEU A 229 -16.22 4.81 -7.85
CA LEU A 229 -16.37 5.34 -6.50
C LEU A 229 -15.68 6.69 -6.32
N ALA A 230 -14.50 6.89 -6.91
CA ALA A 230 -13.77 8.15 -6.83
C ALA A 230 -14.58 9.32 -7.40
N GLN A 231 -15.26 9.10 -8.53
CA GLN A 231 -16.15 10.08 -9.14
C GLN A 231 -17.37 10.37 -8.25
N ALA A 232 -18.04 9.33 -7.75
CA ALA A 232 -19.22 9.47 -6.89
C ALA A 232 -18.91 10.13 -5.53
N LEU A 233 -17.71 9.93 -5.02
CA LEU A 233 -17.22 10.57 -3.80
C LEU A 233 -16.74 12.01 -4.01
N GLY A 234 -16.69 12.48 -5.27
CA GLY A 234 -16.28 13.84 -5.61
C GLY A 234 -14.80 14.12 -5.36
N LEU A 235 -13.94 13.12 -5.61
CA LEU A 235 -12.50 13.33 -5.51
C LEU A 235 -12.03 14.36 -6.56
N PRO A 236 -10.95 15.14 -6.27
CA PRO A 236 -10.35 16.02 -7.26
C PRO A 236 -9.99 15.27 -8.56
N ASP A 237 -10.25 15.88 -9.72
CA ASP A 237 -10.03 15.26 -11.02
C ASP A 237 -8.58 14.77 -11.20
N ALA A 238 -7.61 15.53 -10.68
CA ALA A 238 -6.18 15.18 -10.72
C ALA A 238 -5.87 13.86 -10.00
N ILE A 239 -6.72 13.41 -9.07
CA ILE A 239 -6.61 12.14 -8.34
C ILE A 239 -7.50 11.10 -8.99
N ALA A 240 -8.76 11.45 -9.30
CA ALA A 240 -9.75 10.54 -9.83
C ALA A 240 -9.39 10.00 -11.22
N SER A 241 -8.60 10.76 -12.02
CA SER A 241 -8.16 10.37 -13.37
C SER A 241 -6.69 9.92 -13.44
N ARG A 242 -5.99 9.90 -12.29
CA ARG A 242 -4.55 9.59 -12.27
C ARG A 242 -4.29 8.13 -12.63
N ALA A 243 -3.38 7.92 -13.59
CA ALA A 243 -2.90 6.59 -13.93
C ALA A 243 -2.15 5.96 -12.74
N PRO A 244 -2.34 4.65 -12.46
CA PRO A 244 -1.69 3.97 -11.36
C PRO A 244 -0.17 3.89 -11.57
N THR A 245 0.60 4.41 -10.61
CA THR A 245 2.06 4.36 -10.60
C THR A 245 2.56 3.57 -9.41
N THR A 246 3.77 3.02 -9.49
CA THR A 246 4.34 2.20 -8.40
C THR A 246 4.87 3.04 -7.26
N GLU A 247 5.23 4.30 -7.48
CA GLU A 247 5.87 5.21 -6.50
C GLU A 247 6.98 4.55 -5.65
N THR A 248 7.72 3.62 -6.26
CA THR A 248 8.75 2.81 -5.59
C THR A 248 10.13 3.11 -6.14
N PHE A 249 10.21 3.40 -7.44
CA PHE A 249 11.45 3.59 -8.18
C PHE A 249 11.62 5.05 -8.61
N SER A 250 12.87 5.44 -8.88
CA SER A 250 13.19 6.82 -9.27
C SER A 250 12.87 7.17 -10.73
N LEU A 251 12.69 6.17 -11.61
CA LEU A 251 12.09 6.36 -12.93
C LEU A 251 10.59 6.17 -12.88
N PRO A 252 9.82 6.95 -13.65
CA PRO A 252 8.38 6.75 -13.78
C PRO A 252 8.05 5.32 -14.21
N GLN A 253 7.08 4.73 -13.56
CA GLN A 253 6.66 3.36 -13.84
C GLN A 253 5.19 3.16 -13.51
N THR A 254 4.45 2.51 -14.42
CA THR A 254 3.09 2.06 -14.15
C THR A 254 3.10 0.72 -13.41
N GLN A 255 2.02 0.43 -12.69
CA GLN A 255 1.83 -0.88 -12.06
C GLN A 255 1.66 -2.00 -13.10
N GLU A 256 1.10 -1.67 -14.26
CA GLU A 256 1.00 -2.55 -15.41
C GLU A 256 2.39 -2.98 -15.92
N GLU A 257 3.29 -2.02 -16.17
CA GLU A 257 4.67 -2.28 -16.64
C GLU A 257 5.47 -3.11 -15.63
N PHE A 258 5.25 -2.86 -14.33
CA PHE A 258 6.02 -3.52 -13.28
C PHE A 258 5.48 -4.91 -12.93
N TYR A 259 4.15 -5.08 -12.82
CA TYR A 259 3.58 -6.25 -12.19
C TYR A 259 2.50 -6.95 -13.00
N PHE A 260 1.47 -6.27 -13.45
CA PHE A 260 0.29 -6.91 -14.02
C PHE A 260 0.48 -7.37 -15.47
N GLY A 261 1.19 -6.60 -16.30
CA GLY A 261 1.44 -6.89 -17.71
C GLY A 261 0.26 -6.61 -18.65
N HIS A 262 -0.86 -6.17 -18.11
CA HIS A 262 -2.05 -5.74 -18.82
C HIS A 262 -2.64 -4.48 -18.15
N PRO A 263 -3.34 -3.62 -18.91
CA PRO A 263 -4.13 -2.53 -18.34
C PRO A 263 -5.16 -3.05 -17.33
N TYR A 264 -5.49 -2.20 -16.38
CA TYR A 264 -6.40 -2.57 -15.29
C TYR A 264 -7.77 -3.02 -15.76
N GLU A 265 -8.34 -2.34 -16.76
CA GLU A 265 -9.65 -2.70 -17.32
C GLU A 265 -9.66 -4.14 -17.87
N ARG A 266 -8.53 -4.54 -18.47
CA ARG A 266 -8.37 -5.90 -18.96
C ARG A 266 -8.12 -6.89 -17.83
N MET A 267 -7.29 -6.50 -16.85
CA MET A 267 -7.00 -7.36 -15.70
C MET A 267 -8.24 -7.63 -14.86
N ASP A 268 -9.08 -6.62 -14.63
CA ASP A 268 -10.34 -6.78 -13.91
C ASP A 268 -11.23 -7.86 -14.58
N LEU A 269 -11.39 -7.78 -15.90
CA LEU A 269 -12.16 -8.77 -16.67
C LEU A 269 -11.49 -10.16 -16.67
N LEU A 270 -10.16 -10.23 -16.75
CA LEU A 270 -9.44 -11.50 -16.69
C LEU A 270 -9.61 -12.18 -15.33
N VAL A 271 -9.50 -11.45 -14.23
CA VAL A 271 -9.72 -11.99 -12.89
C VAL A 271 -11.19 -12.37 -12.69
N TRP A 272 -12.12 -11.51 -13.10
CA TRP A 272 -13.54 -11.83 -13.07
C TRP A 272 -13.88 -13.11 -13.87
N GLY A 273 -13.38 -13.22 -15.11
CA GLY A 273 -13.60 -14.37 -15.97
C GLY A 273 -13.00 -15.64 -15.39
N ARG A 274 -11.78 -15.56 -14.85
CA ARG A 274 -11.10 -16.69 -14.19
C ARG A 274 -11.91 -17.19 -12.99
N ASP A 275 -12.38 -16.29 -12.14
CA ASP A 275 -13.13 -16.63 -10.93
C ASP A 275 -14.55 -17.13 -11.24
N GLY A 276 -15.16 -16.55 -12.28
CA GLY A 276 -16.46 -16.99 -12.82
C GLY A 276 -16.39 -18.30 -13.60
N GLY A 277 -15.20 -18.82 -13.92
CA GLY A 277 -15.02 -19.99 -14.78
C GLY A 277 -15.46 -19.75 -16.22
N VAL A 278 -15.34 -18.49 -16.69
CA VAL A 278 -15.66 -18.13 -18.08
C VAL A 278 -14.63 -18.77 -19.01
N PRO A 279 -15.06 -19.53 -20.03
CA PRO A 279 -14.15 -20.11 -21.02
C PRO A 279 -13.34 -19.02 -21.75
N ALA A 280 -12.09 -19.33 -22.07
CA ALA A 280 -11.19 -18.35 -22.68
C ALA A 280 -11.67 -17.82 -24.03
N ASP A 281 -12.29 -18.67 -24.84
CA ASP A 281 -12.87 -18.31 -26.14
C ASP A 281 -14.06 -17.34 -25.99
N ALA A 282 -14.83 -17.47 -24.91
CA ALA A 282 -15.94 -16.58 -24.60
C ALA A 282 -15.49 -15.21 -24.06
N LEU A 283 -14.39 -15.17 -23.30
CA LEU A 283 -13.85 -13.90 -22.78
C LEU A 283 -12.96 -13.15 -23.77
N ALA A 284 -12.28 -13.86 -24.67
CA ALA A 284 -11.31 -13.32 -25.61
C ALA A 284 -11.75 -12.07 -26.38
N PRO A 285 -13.00 -12.03 -26.95
CA PRO A 285 -13.49 -10.84 -27.64
C PRO A 285 -13.64 -9.61 -26.73
N GLN A 286 -14.00 -9.82 -25.46
CA GLN A 286 -14.25 -8.73 -24.50
C GLN A 286 -12.96 -8.08 -24.04
N VAL A 287 -11.86 -8.86 -23.91
CA VAL A 287 -10.57 -8.37 -23.46
C VAL A 287 -9.62 -8.03 -24.61
N GLY A 288 -10.02 -8.26 -25.87
CA GLY A 288 -9.20 -7.97 -27.05
C GLY A 288 -7.92 -8.83 -27.11
N LEU A 289 -8.01 -10.10 -26.71
CA LEU A 289 -6.93 -11.09 -26.74
C LEU A 289 -7.34 -12.32 -27.56
N SER A 290 -6.38 -13.17 -27.93
CA SER A 290 -6.67 -14.51 -28.45
C SER A 290 -7.08 -15.44 -27.28
N PRO A 291 -7.85 -16.53 -27.54
CA PRO A 291 -8.16 -17.52 -26.51
C PRO A 291 -6.90 -18.08 -25.81
N ASP A 292 -5.84 -18.38 -26.56
CA ASP A 292 -4.57 -18.85 -25.99
C ASP A 292 -3.93 -17.81 -25.04
N ALA A 293 -4.03 -16.52 -25.37
CA ALA A 293 -3.53 -15.43 -24.51
C ALA A 293 -4.37 -15.28 -23.25
N VAL A 294 -5.70 -15.52 -23.31
CA VAL A 294 -6.58 -15.54 -22.12
C VAL A 294 -6.22 -16.73 -21.23
N GLU A 295 -6.03 -17.93 -21.79
CA GLU A 295 -5.58 -19.11 -21.02
C GLU A 295 -4.24 -18.86 -20.34
N ALA A 296 -3.29 -18.25 -21.05
CA ALA A 296 -2.00 -17.87 -20.47
C ALA A 296 -2.16 -16.86 -19.30
N ALA A 297 -3.06 -15.89 -19.44
CA ALA A 297 -3.35 -14.93 -18.38
C ALA A 297 -4.02 -15.61 -17.17
N TYR A 298 -4.97 -16.51 -17.37
CA TYR A 298 -5.59 -17.30 -16.31
C TYR A 298 -4.57 -18.13 -15.53
N TRP A 299 -3.69 -18.81 -16.26
CA TRP A 299 -2.61 -19.59 -15.65
C TRP A 299 -1.66 -18.68 -14.84
N GLU A 300 -1.34 -17.49 -15.34
CA GLU A 300 -0.51 -16.54 -14.64
C GLU A 300 -1.18 -16.03 -13.34
N ILE A 301 -2.48 -15.70 -13.38
CA ILE A 301 -3.28 -15.32 -12.22
C ILE A 301 -3.19 -16.39 -11.13
N ASP A 302 -3.44 -17.65 -11.50
CA ASP A 302 -3.37 -18.77 -10.55
C ASP A 302 -1.98 -18.95 -9.95
N ARG A 303 -0.96 -18.86 -10.78
CA ARG A 303 0.44 -18.98 -10.31
C ARG A 303 0.83 -17.87 -9.34
N ARG A 304 0.40 -16.64 -9.59
CA ARG A 304 0.64 -15.55 -8.65
C ARG A 304 -0.06 -15.81 -7.32
N ARG A 305 -1.31 -16.22 -7.33
CA ARG A 305 -2.06 -16.58 -6.11
C ARG A 305 -1.33 -17.64 -5.29
N VAL A 306 -0.80 -18.66 -5.94
CA VAL A 306 0.02 -19.69 -5.27
C VAL A 306 1.32 -19.11 -4.71
N ALA A 307 2.05 -18.34 -5.51
CA ALA A 307 3.36 -17.78 -5.12
C ALA A 307 3.24 -16.74 -3.98
N THR A 308 2.13 -16.01 -3.93
CA THR A 308 1.90 -14.94 -2.95
C THR A 308 1.08 -15.36 -1.74
N ARG A 309 0.60 -16.60 -1.70
CA ARG A 309 -0.24 -17.12 -0.60
C ARG A 309 0.34 -16.86 0.78
N TYR A 310 1.67 -16.96 0.96
CA TYR A 310 2.30 -16.70 2.25
C TYR A 310 2.19 -15.24 2.71
N LEU A 311 1.97 -14.29 1.80
CA LEU A 311 1.79 -12.87 2.15
C LEU A 311 0.52 -12.65 2.96
N HIS A 312 -0.52 -13.43 2.67
CA HIS A 312 -1.81 -13.39 3.35
C HIS A 312 -1.85 -14.24 4.62
N ALA A 313 -0.90 -15.17 4.77
CA ALA A 313 -0.92 -16.09 5.89
C ALA A 313 -0.70 -15.36 7.23
N PRO A 314 -1.53 -15.63 8.26
CA PRO A 314 -1.28 -15.17 9.61
C PRO A 314 -0.02 -15.85 10.17
N ALA A 315 0.40 -15.42 11.37
CA ALA A 315 1.46 -16.13 12.10
C ALA A 315 1.02 -17.56 12.43
N VAL A 316 1.92 -18.52 12.22
CA VAL A 316 1.69 -19.91 12.63
C VAL A 316 1.94 -20.01 14.15
N MET A 317 0.91 -20.41 14.89
CA MET A 317 1.01 -20.65 16.32
C MET A 317 1.36 -22.12 16.54
N LEU A 318 2.57 -22.41 17.02
CA LEU A 318 3.08 -23.79 17.11
C LEU A 318 2.35 -24.63 18.16
N ASP A 319 1.78 -24.00 19.21
CA ASP A 319 1.04 -24.68 20.27
C ASP A 319 -0.48 -24.80 20.00
N ALA A 320 -0.97 -24.19 18.93
CA ALA A 320 -2.34 -24.42 18.48
C ALA A 320 -2.42 -25.79 17.82
N PRO A 321 -3.46 -26.63 18.10
CA PRO A 321 -3.72 -27.77 17.26
C PRO A 321 -3.78 -27.26 15.81
N LEU A 322 -2.93 -27.79 14.97
CA LEU A 322 -3.09 -27.60 13.53
C LEU A 322 -4.40 -28.30 13.21
N ASP A 323 -5.52 -27.58 13.33
CA ASP A 323 -6.72 -28.02 12.66
C ASP A 323 -6.29 -28.32 11.24
N SER A 324 -6.42 -29.56 10.88
CA SER A 324 -6.18 -30.07 9.54
C SER A 324 -7.15 -29.40 8.59
N ALA A 325 -6.95 -28.09 8.37
CA ALA A 325 -7.43 -27.41 7.21
C ALA A 325 -6.55 -27.88 6.05
N GLU A 326 -6.68 -29.16 5.71
CA GLU A 326 -6.69 -29.56 4.31
C GLU A 326 -7.84 -28.77 3.68
N SER A 327 -7.59 -27.49 3.43
CA SER A 327 -8.35 -26.74 2.45
C SER A 327 -8.03 -27.39 1.12
N GLU A 328 -8.93 -28.30 0.72
CA GLU A 328 -9.04 -28.80 -0.63
C GLU A 328 -8.86 -27.59 -1.58
N PRO A 329 -7.93 -27.66 -2.55
CA PRO A 329 -7.85 -26.65 -3.59
C PRO A 329 -9.14 -26.79 -4.42
N GLY A 330 -10.15 -25.94 -4.17
CA GLY A 330 -11.34 -25.96 -5.00
C GLY A 330 -12.69 -25.59 -4.40
N ARG A 331 -12.83 -25.24 -3.13
CA ARG A 331 -14.09 -24.67 -2.66
C ARG A 331 -14.08 -23.14 -2.76
N ARG A 332 -14.67 -22.67 -3.84
CA ARG A 332 -15.10 -21.30 -4.09
C ARG A 332 -16.07 -20.88 -2.99
N ALA A 333 -15.87 -19.70 -2.43
CA ALA A 333 -16.94 -18.97 -1.78
C ALA A 333 -17.97 -18.61 -2.86
N GLY A 334 -19.05 -19.37 -2.92
CA GLY A 334 -20.22 -19.00 -3.69
C GLY A 334 -20.81 -17.69 -3.13
N PRO A 335 -21.70 -17.01 -3.90
CA PRO A 335 -22.29 -15.76 -3.46
C PRO A 335 -23.01 -15.99 -2.13
N VAL A 336 -22.69 -15.17 -1.14
CA VAL A 336 -23.29 -15.20 0.19
C VAL A 336 -24.78 -14.82 0.03
N GLY A 337 -25.64 -15.86 -0.04
CA GLY A 337 -27.06 -15.69 0.10
C GLY A 337 -27.37 -15.19 1.52
N SER A 338 -28.21 -14.17 1.59
CA SER A 338 -28.77 -13.58 2.79
C SER A 338 -29.36 -14.65 3.72
N GLY A 339 -28.64 -14.96 4.79
CA GLY A 339 -29.13 -15.82 5.86
C GLY A 339 -28.46 -15.42 7.16
N CYS A 340 -29.18 -14.65 8.00
CA CYS A 340 -28.81 -14.38 9.37
C CYS A 340 -28.57 -15.69 10.13
N ALA A 341 -27.34 -15.92 10.57
CA ALA A 341 -27.07 -16.83 11.67
C ALA A 341 -26.09 -16.12 12.62
N HIS A 342 -26.62 -15.59 13.71
CA HIS A 342 -25.88 -15.17 14.89
C HIS A 342 -25.13 -16.36 15.47
N THR A 343 -23.81 -16.40 15.30
CA THR A 343 -22.97 -17.26 16.14
C THR A 343 -22.17 -16.34 17.06
N ALA A 344 -22.61 -16.33 18.32
CA ALA A 344 -21.97 -15.59 19.40
C ALA A 344 -20.55 -16.11 19.63
N LEU A 345 -19.54 -15.32 19.30
CA LEU A 345 -18.18 -15.50 19.80
C LEU A 345 -18.17 -15.09 21.28
N ARG A 346 -17.98 -16.09 22.16
CA ARG A 346 -17.75 -15.87 23.58
C ARG A 346 -16.44 -15.09 23.76
N ALA A 347 -16.58 -13.85 24.21
CA ALA A 347 -15.46 -13.05 24.70
C ALA A 347 -14.83 -13.75 25.92
N ALA A 348 -13.57 -14.10 25.83
CA ALA A 348 -12.78 -14.49 27.00
C ALA A 348 -12.60 -13.24 27.88
N HIS A 349 -13.19 -13.27 29.04
CA HIS A 349 -13.04 -12.23 30.06
C HIS A 349 -11.59 -12.20 30.55
N VAL A 350 -10.89 -11.11 30.19
CA VAL A 350 -9.68 -10.71 30.91
C VAL A 350 -10.15 -9.94 32.15
N HIS A 351 -9.92 -10.51 33.33
CA HIS A 351 -10.20 -9.87 34.60
C HIS A 351 -9.34 -8.59 34.75
N PRO A 352 -9.92 -7.49 35.23
CA PRO A 352 -9.13 -6.33 35.62
C PRO A 352 -8.39 -6.66 36.96
N HIS A 353 -7.07 -6.51 36.90
CA HIS A 353 -6.25 -6.58 38.12
C HIS A 353 -6.64 -5.45 39.07
N ARG A 354 -7.06 -5.84 40.27
CA ARG A 354 -7.26 -4.96 41.41
C ARG A 354 -5.91 -4.39 41.86
N HIS A 355 -5.85 -3.09 42.06
CA HIS A 355 -4.76 -2.41 42.75
C HIS A 355 -4.65 -2.88 44.19
N PRO A 356 -3.45 -3.17 44.70
CA PRO A 356 -3.23 -3.20 46.16
C PRO A 356 -2.94 -1.76 46.66
N PRO A 357 -3.19 -1.50 47.96
CA PRO A 357 -3.16 -0.17 48.52
C PRO A 357 -1.75 0.34 48.85
N ASP A 358 -1.65 1.65 48.80
CA ASP A 358 -0.70 2.59 49.34
C ASP A 358 0.27 2.03 50.40
N GLN A 359 1.59 2.09 50.14
CA GLN A 359 2.60 2.13 51.18
C GLN A 359 3.59 3.26 50.94
N ARG A 360 3.61 4.14 51.92
CA ARG A 360 4.47 5.31 52.08
C ARG A 360 5.97 4.98 52.10
N ALA A 361 6.70 5.95 51.55
CA ALA A 361 8.01 6.43 51.97
C ALA A 361 9.13 5.41 52.23
N LEU A 362 10.13 5.42 51.35
CA LEU A 362 11.52 5.31 51.81
C LEU A 362 12.41 6.18 50.88
N SER A 363 13.22 6.94 51.58
CA SER A 363 14.19 7.96 51.20
C SER A 363 15.24 7.51 50.18
N SER A 364 15.65 8.44 49.32
CA SER A 364 16.90 8.40 48.55
C SER A 364 18.15 8.34 49.43
N PRO A 365 19.23 7.77 48.90
CA PRO A 365 20.41 8.67 48.75
C PRO A 365 21.20 8.49 47.43
N ASP A 366 21.88 9.58 47.12
CA ASP A 366 23.11 9.74 46.35
C ASP A 366 23.14 9.59 44.84
N GLN A 367 23.03 10.76 44.19
CA GLN A 367 23.63 11.00 42.89
C GLN A 367 25.00 11.70 43.05
N PRO A 368 26.05 11.29 42.32
CA PRO A 368 27.30 12.02 42.25
C PRO A 368 27.21 13.23 41.31
N PRO A 369 28.03 14.28 41.51
CA PRO A 369 27.91 15.56 40.83
C PRO A 369 28.38 15.52 39.37
N VAL A 370 27.60 16.12 38.49
CA VAL A 370 27.91 16.36 37.08
C VAL A 370 29.00 17.45 37.01
N ARG A 371 30.17 17.11 36.46
CA ARG A 371 31.23 18.06 36.14
C ARG A 371 30.83 18.95 34.96
N ARG A 372 30.78 20.25 35.16
CA ARG A 372 30.69 21.25 34.10
C ARG A 372 32.01 21.30 33.32
N ALA A 373 31.90 21.22 31.98
CA ALA A 373 32.98 21.51 31.06
C ALA A 373 33.18 23.03 30.89
N PRO A 374 34.40 23.52 30.65
CA PRO A 374 34.69 24.94 30.56
C PRO A 374 34.26 25.56 29.23
N SER A 375 33.85 26.83 29.31
CA SER A 375 33.50 27.71 28.21
C SER A 375 34.70 27.99 27.30
N SER A 376 34.51 27.82 25.99
CA SER A 376 35.46 28.26 24.95
C SER A 376 35.27 29.72 24.59
N PRO A 377 36.34 30.41 24.17
CA PRO A 377 36.33 31.86 23.96
C PRO A 377 35.90 32.28 22.56
N ASP A 378 35.41 33.49 22.49
CA ASP A 378 35.15 34.45 21.41
C ASP A 378 35.49 34.06 19.97
N GLN A 379 34.45 34.08 19.10
CA GLN A 379 34.63 34.28 17.67
C GLN A 379 34.16 35.69 17.26
N PRO A 380 34.89 36.36 16.35
CA PRO A 380 34.57 37.72 15.91
C PRO A 380 33.38 37.77 14.94
N SER A 381 32.57 38.82 15.13
CA SER A 381 31.43 39.17 14.28
C SER A 381 31.85 39.52 12.84
N VAL A 382 31.31 38.82 11.85
CA VAL A 382 31.40 39.22 10.45
C VAL A 382 30.05 39.82 10.03
N SER A 383 30.09 41.10 9.60
CA SER A 383 28.94 41.83 9.07
C SER A 383 28.57 41.36 7.65
N PRO A 384 27.30 41.36 7.27
CA PRO A 384 26.88 40.98 5.93
C PRO A 384 27.19 42.05 4.87
N PRO A 385 27.44 41.68 3.59
CA PRO A 385 27.70 42.64 2.52
C PRO A 385 26.41 43.31 2.04
N ARG A 386 26.51 44.61 1.72
CA ARG A 386 25.45 45.47 1.16
C ARG A 386 25.22 45.13 -0.30
N CYS A 387 23.95 45.08 -0.72
CA CYS A 387 23.54 45.07 -2.11
C CYS A 387 23.86 46.39 -2.85
N PRO A 388 24.29 46.34 -4.11
CA PRO A 388 24.34 47.50 -4.98
C PRO A 388 22.97 47.88 -5.57
N PRO A 389 22.75 49.17 -5.96
CA PRO A 389 21.48 49.63 -6.47
C PRO A 389 21.26 49.26 -7.92
N ALA A 390 19.96 49.15 -8.29
CA ALA A 390 19.49 48.91 -9.64
C ALA A 390 19.84 50.06 -10.62
N ALA A 391 20.19 49.67 -11.84
CA ALA A 391 20.04 50.44 -13.07
C ALA A 391 19.47 49.51 -14.12
#